data_7ea24c74b7ecb112a8a47f944b4dfd52
#
_entry.id   7ea24c74b7ecb112a8a47f944b4dfd52
#
_cell.length_a   1.000
_cell.length_b   1.000
_cell.length_c   1.000
_cell.angle_alpha   90.00
_cell.angle_beta   90.00
_cell.angle_gamma   90.00
#
_symmetry.space_group_name_H-M   'P 1'
#
loop_
_entity.id
_entity.type
_entity.pdbx_description
1 polymer ?
#
loop_
_entity_poly.entity_id
_entity_poly.type
_entity_poly.pdbx_seq_one_letter_code
_entity_poly.pdbx_strand_id
1 'polypeptide(L)'
;DTGLEEMEKHIDYFMQNKEDRVAYQTLFAEIGKTGKYSIYNYLNYLDLLGERNNWKHYLGNLAIVAALGFLFFSVQYGILLLIIALMYNITSYFKDKNEIDPYITSFGYILRLIGNVEKMEKLPAQAFEKEMEELKKCRKKMGSFKTGSYIVMSSSRMSASGNPLEILLDYLRMALHLDLIKFNSMLSEVRKNKEVIDRMLTIIGYMEAMAAIGAFRTSLEKYCLPEFDKRRGIKAGNLYHPLLEKPVKNSILTEKG
;
A
#
# COMPACT_ATOMS: atom_id res chain seq x y z
N ASP A 1 27.66 19.27 4.27
CA ASP A 1 26.87 18.03 4.49
C ASP A 1 25.75 17.95 3.46
N THR A 2 26.06 17.32 2.32
CA THR A 2 25.18 17.30 1.13
C THR A 2 23.75 16.80 1.41
N GLY A 3 23.58 15.91 2.40
CA GLY A 3 22.27 15.38 2.74
C GLY A 3 21.34 16.39 3.43
N LEU A 4 21.89 17.24 4.30
CA LEU A 4 21.11 18.30 4.95
C LEU A 4 20.74 19.42 3.99
N GLU A 5 21.62 19.76 3.07
CA GLU A 5 21.35 20.76 2.03
C GLU A 5 20.25 20.30 1.07
N GLU A 6 20.20 19.01 0.72
CA GLU A 6 19.14 18.43 -0.10
C GLU A 6 17.80 18.44 0.65
N MET A 7 17.79 18.07 1.94
CA MET A 7 16.60 18.15 2.79
C MET A 7 16.07 19.60 2.87
N GLU A 8 16.93 20.59 3.09
CA GLU A 8 16.52 22.00 3.17
C GLU A 8 15.91 22.47 1.85
N LYS A 9 16.46 22.09 0.68
CA LYS A 9 15.84 22.40 -0.62
C LYS A 9 14.42 21.82 -0.74
N HIS A 10 14.22 20.61 -0.27
CA HIS A 10 12.90 19.96 -0.29
C HIS A 10 11.90 20.63 0.66
N ILE A 11 12.37 21.04 1.83
CA ILE A 11 11.54 21.79 2.81
C ILE A 11 11.17 23.16 2.23
N ASP A 12 12.15 23.89 1.70
CA ASP A 12 11.96 25.21 1.08
C ASP A 12 10.99 25.16 -0.10
N TYR A 13 11.08 24.11 -0.94
CA TYR A 13 10.10 23.90 -2.00
C TYR A 13 8.66 23.89 -1.47
N PHE A 14 8.41 23.09 -0.45
CA PHE A 14 7.08 23.03 0.16
C PHE A 14 6.67 24.30 0.94
N MET A 15 7.63 25.07 1.45
CA MET A 15 7.34 26.35 2.07
C MET A 15 6.89 27.40 1.03
N GLN A 16 7.54 27.41 -0.13
CA GLN A 16 7.29 28.38 -1.19
C GLN A 16 6.08 28.01 -2.05
N ASN A 17 5.80 26.70 -2.25
CA ASN A 17 4.75 26.21 -3.12
C ASN A 17 3.59 25.60 -2.29
N LYS A 18 2.76 26.46 -1.71
CA LYS A 18 1.65 26.06 -0.82
C LYS A 18 0.64 25.14 -1.50
N GLU A 19 0.31 25.41 -2.77
CA GLU A 19 -0.67 24.60 -3.53
C GLU A 19 -0.16 23.19 -3.74
N ASP A 20 1.10 23.04 -4.16
CA ASP A 20 1.73 21.73 -4.33
C ASP A 20 1.81 21.00 -2.99
N ARG A 21 2.22 21.69 -1.92
CA ARG A 21 2.25 21.11 -0.58
C ARG A 21 0.89 20.53 -0.18
N VAL A 22 -0.19 21.27 -0.37
CA VAL A 22 -1.55 20.82 -0.03
C VAL A 22 -1.97 19.63 -0.91
N ALA A 23 -1.63 19.65 -2.20
CA ALA A 23 -1.91 18.54 -3.11
C ALA A 23 -1.19 17.26 -2.67
N TYR A 24 0.10 17.34 -2.35
CA TYR A 24 0.87 16.20 -1.83
C TYR A 24 0.34 15.71 -0.48
N GLN A 25 0.06 16.62 0.47
CA GLN A 25 -0.51 16.27 1.78
C GLN A 25 -1.87 15.56 1.65
N THR A 26 -2.69 15.95 0.68
CA THR A 26 -3.96 15.27 0.39
C THR A 26 -3.71 13.83 -0.06
N LEU A 27 -2.73 13.60 -0.94
CA LEU A 27 -2.38 12.26 -1.40
C LEU A 27 -1.79 11.40 -0.27
N PHE A 28 -0.95 11.97 0.60
CA PHE A 28 -0.45 11.26 1.79
C PHE A 28 -1.60 10.85 2.71
N ALA A 29 -2.57 11.74 2.94
CA ALA A 29 -3.75 11.44 3.74
C ALA A 29 -4.64 10.34 3.10
N GLU A 30 -4.75 10.29 1.76
CA GLU A 30 -5.49 9.25 1.03
C GLU A 30 -4.86 7.86 1.16
N ILE A 31 -3.52 7.75 1.28
CA ILE A 31 -2.86 6.48 1.60
C ILE A 31 -3.44 5.96 2.93
N GLY A 32 -3.69 6.87 3.85
CA GLY A 32 -4.39 6.63 5.10
C GLY A 32 -3.55 5.90 6.14
N LYS A 33 -4.09 5.85 7.35
CA LYS A 33 -3.51 5.03 8.40
C LYS A 33 -3.89 3.56 8.17
N THR A 34 -2.97 2.66 8.42
CA THR A 34 -3.18 1.20 8.36
C THR A 34 -4.04 0.67 9.52
N GLY A 35 -4.79 1.53 10.20
CA GLY A 35 -5.54 1.19 11.40
C GLY A 35 -4.65 1.16 12.65
N LYS A 36 -4.79 0.13 13.49
CA LYS A 36 -4.08 0.02 14.77
C LYS A 36 -2.59 -0.35 14.61
N TYR A 37 -2.24 -0.97 13.50
CA TYR A 37 -0.90 -1.55 13.28
C TYR A 37 -0.16 -0.80 12.16
N SER A 38 1.18 -0.87 12.17
CA SER A 38 2.00 -0.35 11.07
C SER A 38 1.86 -1.23 9.82
N ILE A 39 2.18 -0.68 8.64
CA ILE A 39 2.21 -1.48 7.41
C ILE A 39 3.19 -2.66 7.50
N TYR A 40 4.30 -2.50 8.20
CA TYR A 40 5.28 -3.55 8.41
C TYR A 40 4.69 -4.73 9.19
N ASN A 41 3.83 -4.45 10.19
CA ASN A 41 3.11 -5.51 10.90
C ASN A 41 2.17 -6.28 9.94
N TYR A 42 1.48 -5.58 9.03
CA TYR A 42 0.64 -6.23 8.03
C TYR A 42 1.44 -7.05 7.01
N LEU A 43 2.61 -6.57 6.56
CA LEU A 43 3.50 -7.31 5.68
C LEU A 43 4.05 -8.57 6.35
N ASN A 44 4.49 -8.45 7.61
CA ASN A 44 4.95 -9.59 8.41
C ASN A 44 3.82 -10.58 8.69
N TYR A 45 2.59 -10.09 8.90
CA TYR A 45 1.43 -10.93 9.09
C TYR A 45 1.12 -11.78 7.85
N LEU A 46 1.34 -11.25 6.64
CA LEU A 46 1.21 -12.03 5.40
C LEU A 46 2.17 -13.22 5.32
N ASP A 47 3.29 -13.19 6.03
CA ASP A 47 4.23 -14.32 6.08
C ASP A 47 3.68 -15.50 6.87
N LEU A 48 2.77 -15.27 7.83
CA LEU A 48 2.13 -16.33 8.62
C LEU A 48 1.23 -17.26 7.79
N LEU A 49 0.79 -16.81 6.60
CA LEU A 49 -0.01 -17.64 5.70
C LEU A 49 0.72 -18.87 5.13
N GLY A 50 2.02 -19.01 5.38
CA GLY A 50 2.81 -20.09 4.78
C GLY A 50 2.88 -20.01 3.24
N GLU A 51 3.44 -21.03 2.62
CA GLU A 51 3.46 -21.12 1.15
C GLU A 51 2.08 -21.51 0.62
N ARG A 52 1.61 -20.77 -0.37
CA ARG A 52 0.34 -21.02 -1.05
C ARG A 52 0.59 -21.21 -2.54
N ASN A 53 -0.06 -22.22 -3.09
CA ASN A 53 -0.02 -22.49 -4.52
C ASN A 53 -1.44 -22.67 -5.07
N ASN A 54 -1.56 -22.57 -6.39
CA ASN A 54 -2.85 -22.66 -7.07
C ASN A 54 -3.18 -24.07 -7.58
N TRP A 55 -2.32 -25.06 -7.32
CA TRP A 55 -2.47 -26.40 -7.89
C TRP A 55 -3.84 -27.03 -7.57
N LYS A 56 -4.26 -27.00 -6.30
CA LYS A 56 -5.56 -27.56 -5.91
C LYS A 56 -6.75 -26.86 -6.57
N HIS A 57 -6.65 -25.54 -6.78
CA HIS A 57 -7.71 -24.77 -7.45
C HIS A 57 -7.78 -25.13 -8.95
N TYR A 58 -6.65 -25.27 -9.60
CA TYR A 58 -6.61 -25.71 -11.01
C TYR A 58 -7.11 -27.13 -11.18
N LEU A 59 -6.80 -28.04 -10.24
CA LEU A 59 -7.30 -29.40 -10.28
C LEU A 59 -8.82 -29.46 -10.12
N GLY A 60 -9.38 -28.67 -9.18
CA GLY A 60 -10.84 -28.54 -9.01
C GLY A 60 -11.51 -27.97 -10.27
N ASN A 61 -10.92 -26.95 -10.90
CA ASN A 61 -11.42 -26.39 -12.15
C ASN A 61 -11.35 -27.39 -13.30
N LEU A 62 -10.28 -28.19 -13.37
CA LEU A 62 -10.14 -29.25 -14.35
C LEU A 62 -11.22 -30.33 -14.18
N ALA A 63 -11.58 -30.68 -12.96
CA ALA A 63 -12.67 -31.62 -12.66
C ALA A 63 -14.02 -31.11 -13.18
N ILE A 64 -14.32 -29.79 -13.02
CA ILE A 64 -15.54 -29.17 -13.59
C ILE A 64 -15.51 -29.25 -15.10
N VAL A 65 -14.41 -28.90 -15.75
CA VAL A 65 -14.27 -28.96 -17.21
C VAL A 65 -14.42 -30.40 -17.73
N ALA A 66 -13.82 -31.37 -17.04
CA ALA A 66 -13.96 -32.78 -17.38
C ALA A 66 -15.42 -33.27 -17.24
N ALA A 67 -16.11 -32.86 -16.17
CA ALA A 67 -17.52 -33.20 -15.98
C ALA A 67 -18.43 -32.60 -17.07
N LEU A 68 -18.17 -31.34 -17.48
CA LEU A 68 -18.85 -30.71 -18.63
C LEU A 68 -18.56 -31.46 -19.95
N GLY A 69 -17.33 -31.85 -20.19
CA GLY A 69 -16.97 -32.68 -21.33
C GLY A 69 -17.68 -34.04 -21.33
N PHE A 70 -17.86 -34.66 -20.16
CA PHE A 70 -18.54 -35.95 -20.03
C PHE A 70 -20.04 -35.90 -20.37
N LEU A 71 -20.68 -34.71 -20.30
CA LEU A 71 -22.06 -34.51 -20.77
C LEU A 71 -22.28 -34.93 -22.25
N PHE A 72 -21.24 -34.82 -23.08
CA PHE A 72 -21.32 -35.22 -24.48
C PHE A 72 -21.34 -36.76 -24.66
N PHE A 73 -20.85 -37.55 -23.66
CA PHE A 73 -20.85 -39.00 -23.71
C PHE A 73 -22.09 -39.57 -22.98
N SER A 74 -22.44 -38.98 -21.83
CA SER A 74 -23.62 -39.37 -21.05
C SER A 74 -24.11 -38.24 -20.22
N VAL A 75 -25.31 -37.76 -20.53
CA VAL A 75 -25.94 -36.64 -19.82
C VAL A 75 -26.17 -36.99 -18.34
N GLN A 76 -26.63 -38.18 -18.03
CA GLN A 76 -26.94 -38.58 -16.65
C GLN A 76 -25.68 -38.61 -15.78
N TYR A 77 -24.63 -39.26 -16.22
CA TYR A 77 -23.35 -39.34 -15.46
C TYR A 77 -22.62 -38.00 -15.46
N GLY A 78 -22.70 -37.22 -16.56
CA GLY A 78 -22.10 -35.90 -16.64
C GLY A 78 -22.70 -34.92 -15.65
N ILE A 79 -24.04 -34.92 -15.48
CA ILE A 79 -24.71 -34.10 -14.46
C ILE A 79 -24.28 -34.52 -13.06
N LEU A 80 -24.24 -35.82 -12.77
CA LEU A 80 -23.82 -36.31 -11.46
C LEU A 80 -22.40 -35.88 -11.12
N LEU A 81 -21.45 -36.05 -12.05
CA LEU A 81 -20.06 -35.64 -11.89
C LEU A 81 -19.93 -34.12 -11.70
N LEU A 82 -20.70 -33.34 -12.44
CA LEU A 82 -20.72 -31.88 -12.33
C LEU A 82 -21.20 -31.42 -10.93
N ILE A 83 -22.26 -32.02 -10.42
CA ILE A 83 -22.76 -31.71 -9.07
C ILE A 83 -21.69 -32.05 -8.03
N ILE A 84 -21.05 -33.20 -8.12
CA ILE A 84 -19.98 -33.60 -7.18
C ILE A 84 -18.81 -32.63 -7.25
N ALA A 85 -18.36 -32.27 -8.47
CA ALA A 85 -17.25 -31.33 -8.65
C ALA A 85 -17.55 -29.94 -8.12
N LEU A 86 -18.77 -29.43 -8.36
CA LEU A 86 -19.20 -28.12 -7.85
C LEU A 86 -19.33 -28.11 -6.31
N MET A 87 -19.92 -29.16 -5.72
CA MET A 87 -20.01 -29.29 -4.26
C MET A 87 -18.63 -29.30 -3.61
N TYR A 88 -17.70 -30.05 -4.16
CA TYR A 88 -16.33 -30.09 -3.68
C TYR A 88 -15.65 -28.73 -3.76
N ASN A 89 -15.74 -28.05 -4.92
CA ASN A 89 -15.14 -26.72 -5.10
C ASN A 89 -15.75 -25.69 -4.16
N ILE A 90 -17.08 -25.65 -4.04
CA ILE A 90 -17.74 -24.68 -3.16
C ILE A 90 -17.33 -24.92 -1.69
N THR A 91 -17.28 -26.16 -1.24
CA THR A 91 -16.86 -26.49 0.13
C THR A 91 -15.40 -26.10 0.38
N SER A 92 -14.51 -26.44 -0.57
CA SER A 92 -13.09 -26.04 -0.54
C SER A 92 -12.92 -24.53 -0.55
N TYR A 93 -13.73 -23.82 -1.36
CA TYR A 93 -13.72 -22.36 -1.44
C TYR A 93 -13.95 -21.72 -0.07
N PHE A 94 -15.03 -22.07 0.64
CA PHE A 94 -15.34 -21.44 1.93
C PHE A 94 -14.26 -21.71 2.98
N LYS A 95 -13.67 -22.90 2.97
CA LYS A 95 -12.55 -23.21 3.86
C LYS A 95 -11.36 -22.28 3.61
N ASP A 96 -10.92 -22.18 2.36
CA ASP A 96 -9.77 -21.37 2.00
C ASP A 96 -10.06 -19.86 2.14
N LYS A 97 -11.29 -19.45 1.85
CA LYS A 97 -11.73 -18.05 1.96
C LYS A 97 -11.65 -17.54 3.39
N ASN A 98 -12.14 -18.32 4.35
CA ASN A 98 -12.07 -17.97 5.78
C ASN A 98 -10.61 -17.77 6.26
N GLU A 99 -9.65 -18.49 5.67
CA GLU A 99 -8.23 -18.33 5.99
C GLU A 99 -7.64 -17.03 5.46
N ILE A 100 -8.09 -16.55 4.28
CA ILE A 100 -7.47 -15.39 3.62
C ILE A 100 -8.17 -14.04 3.91
N ASP A 101 -9.44 -14.05 4.31
CA ASP A 101 -10.22 -12.83 4.51
C ASP A 101 -9.56 -11.79 5.43
N PRO A 102 -8.92 -12.16 6.56
CA PRO A 102 -8.25 -11.20 7.43
C PRO A 102 -7.10 -10.44 6.74
N TYR A 103 -6.54 -11.01 5.67
CA TYR A 103 -5.36 -10.48 4.98
C TYR A 103 -5.69 -9.57 3.80
N ILE A 104 -6.95 -9.56 3.33
CA ILE A 104 -7.37 -8.74 2.18
C ILE A 104 -7.17 -7.24 2.45
N THR A 105 -7.35 -6.81 3.69
CA THR A 105 -7.13 -5.41 4.09
C THR A 105 -5.69 -4.95 3.81
N SER A 106 -4.70 -5.82 4.03
CA SER A 106 -3.29 -5.51 3.75
C SER A 106 -3.06 -5.23 2.27
N PHE A 107 -3.70 -6.01 1.39
CA PHE A 107 -3.64 -5.76 -0.06
C PHE A 107 -4.31 -4.44 -0.46
N GLY A 108 -5.43 -4.10 0.18
CA GLY A 108 -6.08 -2.81 -0.02
C GLY A 108 -5.18 -1.62 0.27
N TYR A 109 -4.34 -1.73 1.30
CA TYR A 109 -3.36 -0.70 1.63
C TYR A 109 -2.28 -0.58 0.53
N ILE A 110 -1.70 -1.70 0.09
CA ILE A 110 -0.69 -1.69 -0.99
C ILE A 110 -1.27 -1.13 -2.29
N LEU A 111 -2.53 -1.45 -2.61
CA LEU A 111 -3.21 -0.90 -3.78
C LEU A 111 -3.41 0.62 -3.68
N ARG A 112 -3.75 1.14 -2.48
CA ARG A 112 -3.82 2.59 -2.26
C ARG A 112 -2.46 3.26 -2.41
N LEU A 113 -1.40 2.64 -1.88
CA LEU A 113 -0.03 3.12 -2.05
C LEU A 113 0.33 3.27 -3.54
N ILE A 114 0.12 2.20 -4.33
CA ILE A 114 0.38 2.20 -5.77
C ILE A 114 -0.48 3.25 -6.50
N GLY A 115 -1.77 3.33 -6.17
CA GLY A 115 -2.70 4.29 -6.78
C GLY A 115 -2.35 5.74 -6.47
N ASN A 116 -1.84 6.02 -5.27
CA ASN A 116 -1.39 7.38 -4.92
C ASN A 116 -0.10 7.77 -5.63
N VAL A 117 0.85 6.84 -5.83
CA VAL A 117 2.02 7.11 -6.67
C VAL A 117 1.61 7.51 -8.10
N GLU A 118 0.60 6.87 -8.68
CA GLU A 118 0.06 7.26 -10.00
C GLU A 118 -0.52 8.68 -10.03
N LYS A 119 -1.11 9.13 -8.92
CA LYS A 119 -1.62 10.50 -8.80
C LYS A 119 -0.46 11.48 -8.59
N MET A 120 0.55 11.12 -7.77
CA MET A 120 1.74 11.93 -7.52
C MET A 120 2.53 12.19 -8.82
N GLU A 121 2.60 11.20 -9.73
CA GLU A 121 3.25 11.37 -11.04
C GLU A 121 2.66 12.49 -11.91
N LYS A 122 1.47 12.98 -11.57
CA LYS A 122 0.77 14.06 -12.26
C LYS A 122 0.97 15.43 -11.62
N LEU A 123 1.57 15.46 -10.44
CA LEU A 123 1.87 16.70 -9.71
C LEU A 123 3.24 17.25 -10.11
N PRO A 124 3.46 18.58 -9.96
CA PRO A 124 4.78 19.16 -10.12
C PRO A 124 5.78 18.52 -9.17
N ALA A 125 6.94 18.15 -9.68
CA ALA A 125 7.96 17.41 -8.92
C ALA A 125 9.36 18.04 -9.02
N GLN A 126 9.46 19.34 -9.30
CA GLN A 126 10.72 20.03 -9.60
C GLN A 126 11.83 19.79 -8.56
N ALA A 127 11.47 19.70 -7.27
CA ALA A 127 12.44 19.44 -6.22
C ALA A 127 12.66 17.93 -5.96
N PHE A 128 11.74 17.07 -6.39
CA PHE A 128 11.71 15.64 -6.08
C PHE A 128 11.82 14.75 -7.32
N GLU A 129 12.53 15.18 -8.34
CA GLU A 129 12.63 14.44 -9.61
C GLU A 129 13.21 13.03 -9.43
N LYS A 130 14.24 12.89 -8.58
CA LYS A 130 14.88 11.60 -8.29
C LYS A 130 13.91 10.64 -7.57
N GLU A 131 13.25 11.14 -6.53
CA GLU A 131 12.27 10.41 -5.73
C GLU A 131 11.09 9.95 -6.59
N MET A 132 10.59 10.84 -7.45
CA MET A 132 9.48 10.54 -8.35
C MET A 132 9.87 9.53 -9.44
N GLU A 133 11.08 9.62 -9.99
CA GLU A 133 11.55 8.62 -10.95
C GLU A 133 11.68 7.24 -10.30
N GLU A 134 12.17 7.18 -9.08
CA GLU A 134 12.29 5.95 -8.32
C GLU A 134 10.93 5.36 -7.95
N LEU A 135 9.98 6.19 -7.47
CA LEU A 135 8.60 5.78 -7.22
C LEU A 135 7.94 5.21 -8.48
N LYS A 136 8.15 5.83 -9.62
CA LYS A 136 7.65 5.34 -10.92
C LYS A 136 8.23 3.98 -11.29
N LYS A 137 9.52 3.74 -11.04
CA LYS A 137 10.16 2.43 -11.21
C LYS A 137 9.56 1.38 -10.28
N CYS A 138 9.38 1.72 -9.02
CA CYS A 138 8.74 0.85 -8.02
C CYS A 138 7.29 0.49 -8.42
N ARG A 139 6.49 1.48 -8.81
CA ARG A 139 5.12 1.27 -9.27
C ARG A 139 5.04 0.33 -10.47
N LYS A 140 5.93 0.51 -11.46
CA LYS A 140 5.98 -0.38 -12.64
C LYS A 140 6.25 -1.84 -12.24
N LYS A 141 7.14 -2.08 -11.27
CA LYS A 141 7.41 -3.43 -10.76
C LYS A 141 6.20 -4.06 -10.08
N MET A 142 5.32 -3.24 -9.48
CA MET A 142 4.09 -3.70 -8.82
C MET A 142 2.87 -3.75 -9.75
N GLY A 143 3.05 -3.63 -11.07
CA GLY A 143 1.95 -3.62 -12.03
C GLY A 143 1.14 -4.91 -12.06
N SER A 144 1.78 -6.07 -11.98
CA SER A 144 1.11 -7.38 -11.93
C SER A 144 0.26 -7.57 -10.67
N PHE A 145 0.69 -7.01 -9.53
CA PHE A 145 -0.08 -7.00 -8.30
C PHE A 145 -1.42 -6.25 -8.48
N LYS A 146 -1.40 -5.10 -9.13
CA LYS A 146 -2.59 -4.27 -9.37
C LYS A 146 -3.54 -4.90 -10.40
N THR A 147 -3.01 -5.55 -11.44
CA THR A 147 -3.82 -6.13 -12.51
C THR A 147 -4.77 -7.21 -11.97
N GLY A 148 -6.07 -7.05 -12.18
CA GLY A 148 -7.10 -7.98 -11.71
C GLY A 148 -7.32 -8.02 -10.19
N SER A 149 -6.70 -7.14 -9.41
CA SER A 149 -6.88 -7.07 -7.95
C SER A 149 -8.34 -6.84 -7.52
N TYR A 150 -9.16 -6.24 -8.39
CA TYR A 150 -10.60 -6.04 -8.14
C TYR A 150 -11.33 -7.35 -7.82
N ILE A 151 -10.88 -8.49 -8.39
CA ILE A 151 -11.47 -9.81 -8.15
C ILE A 151 -11.38 -10.18 -6.65
N VAL A 152 -10.23 -9.91 -6.04
CA VAL A 152 -9.99 -10.14 -4.61
C VAL A 152 -10.71 -9.10 -3.75
N MET A 153 -10.59 -7.82 -4.14
CA MET A 153 -11.15 -6.72 -3.35
C MET A 153 -12.68 -6.68 -3.37
N SER A 154 -13.33 -7.14 -4.45
CA SER A 154 -14.79 -7.25 -4.52
C SER A 154 -15.32 -8.47 -3.78
N SER A 155 -14.52 -9.52 -3.60
CA SER A 155 -14.95 -10.75 -2.93
C SER A 155 -15.27 -10.58 -1.44
N SER A 156 -14.71 -9.53 -0.80
CA SER A 156 -15.03 -9.16 0.58
C SER A 156 -16.36 -8.38 0.72
N ARG A 157 -16.94 -7.95 -0.42
CA ARG A 157 -18.19 -7.19 -0.48
C ARG A 157 -19.28 -8.02 -1.14
N MET A 158 -19.45 -9.29 -0.75
CA MET A 158 -20.50 -10.13 -1.35
C MET A 158 -21.82 -9.38 -1.47
N SER A 159 -22.29 -9.32 -2.69
CA SER A 159 -23.30 -8.46 -3.30
C SER A 159 -24.44 -8.02 -2.37
N ALA A 160 -24.31 -6.79 -1.84
CA ALA A 160 -25.46 -6.06 -1.29
C ALA A 160 -26.35 -5.46 -2.39
N SER A 161 -25.97 -5.59 -3.69
CA SER A 161 -26.65 -4.89 -4.79
C SER A 161 -27.94 -5.56 -5.28
N GLY A 162 -28.15 -6.85 -4.97
CA GLY A 162 -29.32 -7.58 -5.47
C GLY A 162 -29.40 -7.75 -7.00
N ASN A 163 -28.35 -7.34 -7.75
CA ASN A 163 -28.30 -7.49 -9.21
C ASN A 163 -28.09 -8.97 -9.59
N PRO A 164 -29.01 -9.60 -10.35
CA PRO A 164 -28.90 -11.01 -10.71
C PRO A 164 -27.61 -11.37 -11.45
N LEU A 165 -27.07 -10.46 -12.25
CA LEU A 165 -25.80 -10.66 -12.98
C LEU A 165 -24.60 -10.71 -12.01
N GLU A 166 -24.57 -9.85 -11.01
CA GLU A 166 -23.52 -9.85 -10.00
C GLU A 166 -23.57 -11.11 -9.16
N ILE A 167 -24.77 -11.56 -8.80
CA ILE A 167 -24.97 -12.82 -8.09
C ILE A 167 -24.42 -13.98 -8.91
N LEU A 168 -24.73 -14.06 -10.20
CA LEU A 168 -24.19 -15.10 -11.09
C LEU A 168 -22.67 -15.07 -11.16
N LEU A 169 -22.08 -13.87 -11.30
CA LEU A 169 -20.62 -13.70 -11.31
C LEU A 169 -19.97 -14.11 -9.98
N ASP A 170 -20.64 -13.88 -8.85
CA ASP A 170 -20.18 -14.32 -7.54
C ASP A 170 -20.19 -15.86 -7.43
N TYR A 171 -21.23 -16.52 -7.93
CA TYR A 171 -21.25 -17.99 -7.97
C TYR A 171 -20.17 -18.57 -8.89
N LEU A 172 -19.94 -17.98 -10.06
CA LEU A 172 -18.85 -18.39 -10.94
C LEU A 172 -17.48 -18.18 -10.29
N ARG A 173 -17.28 -17.06 -9.62
CA ARG A 173 -16.05 -16.77 -8.87
C ARG A 173 -15.79 -17.82 -7.79
N MET A 174 -16.83 -18.18 -7.00
CA MET A 174 -16.73 -19.22 -5.97
C MET A 174 -16.46 -20.62 -6.57
N ALA A 175 -17.20 -20.98 -7.61
CA ALA A 175 -17.07 -22.31 -8.25
C ALA A 175 -15.70 -22.51 -8.89
N LEU A 176 -15.11 -21.46 -9.44
CA LEU A 176 -13.82 -21.50 -10.13
C LEU A 176 -12.65 -20.97 -9.27
N HIS A 177 -12.89 -20.58 -8.02
CA HIS A 177 -11.87 -20.09 -7.09
C HIS A 177 -11.06 -18.88 -7.62
N LEU A 178 -11.68 -18.01 -8.42
CA LEU A 178 -10.95 -16.95 -9.13
C LEU A 178 -10.28 -15.95 -8.19
N ASP A 179 -10.94 -15.59 -7.09
CA ASP A 179 -10.39 -14.69 -6.09
C ASP A 179 -9.28 -15.36 -5.24
N LEU A 180 -9.40 -16.65 -4.95
CA LEU A 180 -8.37 -17.41 -4.25
C LEU A 180 -7.09 -17.55 -5.09
N ILE A 181 -7.25 -17.88 -6.38
CA ILE A 181 -6.14 -17.96 -7.34
C ILE A 181 -5.44 -16.61 -7.46
N LYS A 182 -6.23 -15.54 -7.59
CA LYS A 182 -5.67 -14.18 -7.68
C LYS A 182 -5.03 -13.75 -6.37
N PHE A 183 -5.63 -14.07 -5.21
CA PHE A 183 -5.05 -13.79 -3.90
C PHE A 183 -3.67 -14.44 -3.76
N ASN A 184 -3.53 -15.72 -4.08
CA ASN A 184 -2.26 -16.43 -4.01
C ASN A 184 -1.19 -15.80 -4.93
N SER A 185 -1.60 -15.37 -6.14
CA SER A 185 -0.72 -14.63 -7.05
C SER A 185 -0.28 -13.29 -6.44
N MET A 186 -1.21 -12.52 -5.87
CA MET A 186 -0.89 -11.24 -5.21
C MET A 186 0.02 -11.45 -3.99
N LEU A 187 -0.20 -12.48 -3.20
CA LEU A 187 0.66 -12.82 -2.06
C LEU A 187 2.09 -13.12 -2.50
N SER A 188 2.25 -13.90 -3.56
CA SER A 188 3.56 -14.19 -4.16
C SER A 188 4.26 -12.91 -4.64
N GLU A 189 3.52 -12.00 -5.29
CA GLU A 189 4.06 -10.72 -5.76
C GLU A 189 4.50 -9.80 -4.59
N VAL A 190 3.73 -9.73 -3.50
CA VAL A 190 4.11 -8.96 -2.31
C VAL A 190 5.40 -9.52 -1.70
N ARG A 191 5.48 -10.85 -1.55
CA ARG A 191 6.67 -11.51 -0.99
C ARG A 191 7.92 -11.29 -1.83
N LYS A 192 7.78 -11.38 -3.14
CA LYS A 192 8.87 -11.16 -4.11
C LYS A 192 9.34 -9.70 -4.13
N ASN A 193 8.46 -8.75 -3.87
CA ASN A 193 8.70 -7.33 -4.02
C ASN A 193 8.66 -6.56 -2.68
N LYS A 194 8.96 -7.19 -1.54
CA LYS A 194 8.97 -6.54 -0.23
C LYS A 194 9.86 -5.30 -0.20
N GLU A 195 11.07 -5.42 -0.74
CA GLU A 195 12.03 -4.29 -0.82
C GLU A 195 11.49 -3.14 -1.67
N VAL A 196 10.73 -3.43 -2.72
CA VAL A 196 10.10 -2.42 -3.58
C VAL A 196 9.02 -1.66 -2.80
N ILE A 197 8.21 -2.37 -2.02
CA ILE A 197 7.18 -1.78 -1.17
C ILE A 197 7.82 -0.93 -0.08
N ASP A 198 8.85 -1.44 0.59
CA ASP A 198 9.61 -0.71 1.61
C ASP A 198 10.22 0.57 1.05
N ARG A 199 10.80 0.49 -0.15
CA ARG A 199 11.37 1.65 -0.82
C ARG A 199 10.30 2.70 -1.15
N MET A 200 9.13 2.30 -1.63
CA MET A 200 8.01 3.22 -1.86
C MET A 200 7.59 3.92 -0.56
N LEU A 201 7.48 3.19 0.53
CA LEU A 201 7.12 3.73 1.84
C LEU A 201 8.18 4.71 2.36
N THR A 202 9.45 4.37 2.20
CA THR A 202 10.57 5.23 2.61
C THR A 202 10.55 6.55 1.86
N ILE A 203 10.39 6.53 0.54
CA ILE A 203 10.37 7.74 -0.28
C ILE A 203 9.14 8.60 0.06
N ILE A 204 7.96 8.00 0.14
CA ILE A 204 6.73 8.73 0.46
C ILE A 204 6.81 9.31 1.88
N GLY A 205 7.29 8.54 2.86
CA GLY A 205 7.49 9.01 4.22
C GLY A 205 8.51 10.16 4.32
N TYR A 206 9.57 10.12 3.52
CA TYR A 206 10.51 11.22 3.39
C TYR A 206 9.83 12.50 2.85
N MET A 207 9.09 12.38 1.75
CA MET A 207 8.38 13.52 1.15
C MET A 207 7.31 14.07 2.11
N GLU A 208 6.59 13.22 2.81
CA GLU A 208 5.61 13.62 3.85
C GLU A 208 6.28 14.37 4.99
N ALA A 209 7.43 13.91 5.46
CA ALA A 209 8.20 14.59 6.49
C ALA A 209 8.66 15.98 6.04
N MET A 210 9.16 16.13 4.81
CA MET A 210 9.56 17.43 4.26
C MET A 210 8.37 18.38 4.14
N ALA A 211 7.22 17.89 3.69
CA ALA A 211 5.98 18.68 3.61
C ALA A 211 5.48 19.11 5.01
N ALA A 212 5.57 18.22 6.01
CA ALA A 212 5.18 18.50 7.38
C ALA A 212 6.10 19.55 8.03
N ILE A 213 7.41 19.42 7.86
CA ILE A 213 8.39 20.40 8.36
C ILE A 213 8.18 21.74 7.67
N GLY A 214 7.98 21.77 6.36
CA GLY A 214 7.70 23.00 5.61
C GLY A 214 6.43 23.69 6.09
N ALA A 215 5.34 22.95 6.31
CA ALA A 215 4.11 23.45 6.86
C ALA A 215 4.30 24.03 8.28
N PHE A 216 5.04 23.31 9.13
CA PHE A 216 5.32 23.73 10.50
C PHE A 216 6.17 25.00 10.52
N ARG A 217 7.26 25.07 9.76
CA ARG A 217 8.11 26.27 9.66
C ARG A 217 7.32 27.49 9.19
N THR A 218 6.40 27.31 8.25
CA THR A 218 5.52 28.42 7.76
C THR A 218 4.61 28.96 8.86
N SER A 219 4.29 28.18 9.90
CA SER A 219 3.48 28.61 11.03
C SER A 219 4.27 29.32 12.14
N LEU A 220 5.61 29.29 12.10
CA LEU A 220 6.46 29.91 13.10
C LEU A 220 6.76 31.38 12.75
N GLU A 221 6.70 32.25 13.75
CA GLU A 221 7.14 33.65 13.57
C GLU A 221 8.64 33.74 13.28
N LYS A 222 9.44 32.90 13.95
CA LYS A 222 10.89 32.87 13.85
C LYS A 222 11.41 31.46 13.97
N TYR A 223 12.31 31.09 13.09
CA TYR A 223 13.14 29.91 13.19
C TYR A 223 14.54 30.24 12.65
N CYS A 224 15.51 29.40 12.91
CA CYS A 224 16.84 29.50 12.31
C CYS A 224 17.29 28.15 11.79
N LEU A 225 18.18 28.16 10.82
CA LEU A 225 18.90 26.98 10.35
C LEU A 225 20.18 26.83 11.17
N PRO A 226 20.58 25.59 11.52
CA PRO A 226 21.82 25.36 12.22
C PRO A 226 23.01 25.62 11.28
N GLU A 227 23.99 26.34 11.79
CA GLU A 227 25.30 26.51 11.15
C GLU A 227 26.30 25.55 11.77
N PHE A 228 26.98 24.76 10.95
CA PHE A 228 27.97 23.80 11.40
C PHE A 228 29.37 24.40 11.23
N ASP A 229 30.12 24.46 12.35
CA ASP A 229 31.53 24.83 12.32
C ASP A 229 32.43 23.71 12.93
N LYS A 230 33.74 23.95 12.88
CA LYS A 230 34.72 22.97 13.40
C LYS A 230 34.85 22.97 14.93
N ARG A 231 34.23 23.91 15.60
CA ARG A 231 34.28 24.04 17.07
C ARG A 231 33.36 22.97 17.70
N ARG A 232 33.82 22.37 18.78
CA ARG A 232 33.03 21.40 19.51
C ARG A 232 32.18 22.14 20.56
N GLY A 233 30.90 22.21 20.35
CA GLY A 233 29.97 22.85 21.27
C GLY A 233 28.67 23.23 20.56
N ILE A 234 27.71 23.70 21.34
CA ILE A 234 26.43 24.22 20.86
C ILE A 234 26.29 25.63 21.33
N LYS A 235 26.10 26.56 20.39
CA LYS A 235 25.76 27.96 20.69
C LYS A 235 24.40 28.27 20.08
N ALA A 236 23.42 28.56 20.92
CA ALA A 236 22.10 28.94 20.44
C ALA A 236 21.58 30.14 21.27
N GLY A 237 21.09 31.15 20.57
CA GLY A 237 20.54 32.36 21.20
C GLY A 237 19.01 32.39 21.09
N ASN A 238 18.35 32.80 22.18
CA ASN A 238 16.92 33.00 22.20
C ASN A 238 16.09 31.79 21.77
N LEU A 239 16.50 30.58 22.13
CA LEU A 239 15.73 29.37 21.93
C LEU A 239 14.38 29.45 22.64
N TYR A 240 13.33 29.04 21.98
CA TYR A 240 12.00 28.95 22.57
C TYR A 240 11.29 27.66 22.14
N HIS A 241 10.34 27.22 22.94
CA HIS A 241 9.53 26.07 22.60
C HIS A 241 8.34 26.52 21.73
N PRO A 242 8.24 26.07 20.45
CA PRO A 242 7.28 26.64 19.49
C PRO A 242 5.81 26.32 19.79
N LEU A 243 5.52 25.33 20.65
CA LEU A 243 4.15 24.94 21.01
C LEU A 243 3.63 25.63 22.29
N LEU A 244 4.44 26.51 22.93
CA LEU A 244 3.98 27.29 24.08
C LEU A 244 3.39 28.62 23.62
N GLU A 245 2.23 29.02 24.17
CA GLU A 245 1.58 30.29 23.85
C GLU A 245 2.44 31.49 24.25
N LYS A 246 3.16 31.42 25.38
CA LYS A 246 4.05 32.46 25.90
C LYS A 246 5.42 31.85 26.24
N PRO A 247 6.23 31.54 25.24
CA PRO A 247 7.51 30.87 25.49
C PRO A 247 8.53 31.85 26.10
N VAL A 248 9.22 31.38 27.12
CA VAL A 248 10.40 32.09 27.66
C VAL A 248 11.61 31.74 26.81
N LYS A 249 12.29 32.74 26.31
CA LYS A 249 13.50 32.56 25.47
C LYS A 249 14.71 32.30 26.34
N ASN A 250 15.48 31.28 26.02
CA ASN A 250 16.70 30.88 26.70
C ASN A 250 17.88 30.80 25.72
N SER A 251 19.06 31.09 26.20
CA SER A 251 20.29 30.93 25.39
C SER A 251 21.17 29.83 26.00
N ILE A 252 21.77 29.05 25.14
CA ILE A 252 22.66 27.93 25.51
C ILE A 252 24.01 28.17 24.87
N LEU A 253 25.05 28.07 25.67
CA LEU A 253 26.43 27.99 25.21
C LEU A 253 27.09 26.81 25.92
N THR A 254 27.49 25.81 25.15
CA THR A 254 28.28 24.68 25.66
C THR A 254 29.63 24.71 24.98
N GLU A 255 30.70 24.86 25.77
CA GLU A 255 32.08 24.67 25.31
C GLU A 255 32.58 23.35 25.91
N LYS A 256 33.26 22.57 25.10
CA LYS A 256 33.94 21.40 25.65
C LYS A 256 35.22 21.88 26.32
N GLY A 257 35.23 21.83 27.63
CA GLY A 257 36.47 21.95 28.40
C GLY A 257 37.51 20.86 28.08
#